data_dea79c75188fc749f3b19e046d027a58
#
_entry.id   dea79c75188fc749f3b19e046d027a58
#
_cell.length_a   1.000
_cell.length_b   1.000
_cell.length_c   1.000
_cell.angle_alpha   90.00
_cell.angle_beta   90.00
_cell.angle_gamma   90.00
#
_symmetry.space_group_name_H-M   'P 1'
#
loop_
_entity.id
_entity.type
_entity.pdbx_description
1 polymer ?
#
loop_
_entity_poly.entity_id
_entity_poly.type
_entity_poly.pdbx_seq_one_letter_code
_entity_poly.pdbx_strand_id
1 'polypeptide(L)'
;VVAFGGRVLASATKGVKVKYVNSPESEIYHKSNELYGIYFAKQAIVKQDRCFLVEGYTDVISMHQSGIENVVASSGTALTPGQIRMIHRFTNNMTVLYDGDAAGIKASIRGIDMLLEEGMNIKVCLLPDGDDPDSFARKHNSTEFQAFISEHETDFIRFKTNLLLEDAGKDPIKRAELIGNLVQSISVIPEAIVRDVYIKECAQLLHVEDKLLVSEVAKRRETQAEKRAEQTERERRMAERTAMMSQGS
;
A
#
# COMPACT_ATOMS: atom_id res chain seq x y z
N VAL A 1 -8.83 9.16 -24.90
CA VAL A 1 -9.14 9.71 -23.57
C VAL A 1 -10.32 8.94 -23.03
N VAL A 2 -10.18 8.29 -21.89
CA VAL A 2 -11.24 7.44 -21.28
C VAL A 2 -11.79 8.08 -19.99
N ALA A 3 -11.02 8.98 -19.35
CA ALA A 3 -11.41 9.67 -18.13
C ALA A 3 -10.63 10.97 -17.95
N PHE A 4 -11.12 11.79 -17.05
CA PHE A 4 -10.47 13.02 -16.60
C PHE A 4 -10.27 13.00 -15.09
N GLY A 5 -9.17 13.59 -14.63
CA GLY A 5 -8.91 13.87 -13.24
C GLY A 5 -8.67 15.36 -13.04
N GLY A 6 -9.04 15.89 -11.89
CA GLY A 6 -8.81 17.27 -11.53
C GLY A 6 -8.42 17.41 -10.06
N ARG A 7 -7.59 18.43 -9.77
CA ARG A 7 -7.25 18.83 -8.39
C ARG A 7 -7.75 20.25 -8.15
N VAL A 8 -8.34 20.46 -6.99
CA VAL A 8 -8.76 21.81 -6.56
C VAL A 8 -7.52 22.66 -6.28
N LEU A 9 -7.45 23.87 -6.88
CA LEU A 9 -6.37 24.80 -6.64
C LEU A 9 -6.43 25.39 -5.22
N ALA A 10 -5.27 25.64 -4.63
CA ALA A 10 -5.14 26.11 -3.24
C ALA A 10 -5.94 27.39 -2.92
N SER A 11 -6.14 28.26 -3.91
CA SER A 11 -6.94 29.48 -3.78
C SER A 11 -8.46 29.24 -3.61
N ALA A 12 -8.94 28.05 -3.97
CA ALA A 12 -10.36 27.70 -3.94
C ALA A 12 -10.74 26.79 -2.73
N THR A 13 -9.80 26.52 -1.81
CA THR A 13 -9.94 25.46 -0.80
C THR A 13 -10.74 25.84 0.46
N LYS A 14 -11.24 27.06 0.61
CA LYS A 14 -12.09 27.41 1.75
C LYS A 14 -13.40 26.63 1.68
N GLY A 15 -13.50 25.54 2.47
CA GLY A 15 -14.71 24.72 2.59
C GLY A 15 -14.79 23.47 1.69
N VAL A 16 -13.79 23.21 0.83
CA VAL A 16 -13.78 22.03 -0.03
C VAL A 16 -13.13 20.85 0.68
N LYS A 17 -13.90 19.79 0.94
CA LYS A 17 -13.43 18.57 1.61
C LYS A 17 -12.69 17.59 0.68
N VAL A 18 -12.86 17.72 -0.63
CA VAL A 18 -12.32 16.78 -1.64
C VAL A 18 -11.23 17.46 -2.43
N LYS A 19 -9.99 16.95 -2.29
CA LYS A 19 -8.81 17.49 -3.01
C LYS A 19 -8.80 17.09 -4.49
N TYR A 20 -9.26 15.88 -4.83
CA TYR A 20 -9.24 15.30 -6.17
C TYR A 20 -10.64 14.92 -6.63
N VAL A 21 -10.90 15.16 -7.90
CA VAL A 21 -12.14 14.75 -8.58
C VAL A 21 -11.76 13.88 -9.77
N ASN A 22 -12.35 12.71 -9.87
CA ASN A 22 -12.17 11.78 -10.98
C ASN A 22 -13.48 11.61 -11.74
N SER A 23 -13.40 11.30 -13.03
CA SER A 23 -14.56 10.85 -13.79
C SER A 23 -15.29 9.70 -13.08
N PRO A 24 -16.61 9.60 -13.19
CA PRO A 24 -17.35 8.43 -12.71
C PRO A 24 -16.95 7.16 -13.43
N GLU A 25 -17.28 6.01 -12.87
CA GLU A 25 -17.19 4.71 -13.56
C GLU A 25 -17.98 4.73 -14.85
N SER A 26 -17.46 4.07 -15.88
CA SER A 26 -18.14 3.93 -17.18
C SER A 26 -17.77 2.59 -17.81
N GLU A 27 -18.37 2.26 -18.96
CA GLU A 27 -18.05 1.03 -19.72
C GLU A 27 -16.58 0.93 -20.14
N ILE A 28 -15.90 2.06 -20.28
CA ILE A 28 -14.50 2.14 -20.74
C ILE A 28 -13.53 2.64 -19.67
N TYR A 29 -14.01 2.96 -18.48
CA TYR A 29 -13.19 3.45 -17.37
C TYR A 29 -13.58 2.84 -16.04
N HIS A 30 -12.68 2.05 -15.47
CA HIS A 30 -12.83 1.42 -14.17
C HIS A 30 -11.68 1.87 -13.26
N LYS A 31 -11.98 2.76 -12.30
CA LYS A 31 -10.99 3.32 -11.36
C LYS A 31 -10.17 2.24 -10.65
N SER A 32 -10.81 1.14 -10.32
CA SER A 32 -10.19 0.00 -9.64
C SER A 32 -9.11 -0.72 -10.46
N ASN A 33 -9.08 -0.47 -11.78
CA ASN A 33 -8.17 -1.11 -12.72
C ASN A 33 -7.24 -0.10 -13.41
N GLU A 34 -7.20 1.15 -12.94
CA GLU A 34 -6.39 2.20 -13.53
C GLU A 34 -5.44 2.80 -12.49
N LEU A 35 -4.20 3.06 -12.91
CA LEU A 35 -3.20 3.77 -12.12
C LEU A 35 -2.71 4.99 -12.91
N TYR A 36 -2.75 6.15 -12.27
CA TYR A 36 -2.22 7.35 -12.90
C TYR A 36 -0.71 7.23 -13.09
N GLY A 37 -0.25 7.52 -14.31
CA GLY A 37 1.17 7.51 -14.66
C GLY A 37 1.72 6.16 -15.14
N ILE A 38 1.02 5.02 -14.94
CA ILE A 38 1.57 3.67 -15.23
C ILE A 38 2.03 3.51 -16.68
N TYR A 39 1.32 4.11 -17.65
CA TYR A 39 1.70 4.02 -19.06
C TYR A 39 3.10 4.55 -19.33
N PHE A 40 3.44 5.69 -18.75
CA PHE A 40 4.76 6.31 -18.89
C PHE A 40 5.81 5.67 -17.96
N ALA A 41 5.39 5.22 -16.78
CA ALA A 41 6.28 4.68 -15.76
C ALA A 41 6.80 3.27 -16.05
N LYS A 42 6.05 2.44 -16.78
CA LYS A 42 6.31 0.99 -16.94
C LYS A 42 7.73 0.64 -17.38
N GLN A 43 8.33 1.40 -18.31
CA GLN A 43 9.69 1.14 -18.79
C GLN A 43 10.73 1.47 -17.71
N ALA A 44 10.54 2.59 -17.00
CA ALA A 44 11.42 2.99 -15.92
C ALA A 44 11.29 2.03 -14.72
N ILE A 45 10.07 1.55 -14.42
CA ILE A 45 9.83 0.54 -13.39
C ILE A 45 10.61 -0.74 -13.69
N VAL A 46 10.51 -1.27 -14.90
CA VAL A 46 11.24 -2.48 -15.31
C VAL A 46 12.75 -2.26 -15.26
N LYS A 47 13.24 -1.13 -15.79
CA LYS A 47 14.67 -0.81 -15.84
C LYS A 47 15.29 -0.68 -14.44
N GLN A 48 14.55 -0.10 -13.50
CA GLN A 48 15.03 0.17 -12.13
C GLN A 48 14.62 -0.92 -11.14
N ASP A 49 13.81 -1.89 -11.59
CA ASP A 49 13.18 -2.93 -10.75
C ASP A 49 12.53 -2.33 -9.49
N ARG A 50 11.83 -1.21 -9.65
CA ARG A 50 11.26 -0.44 -8.55
C ARG A 50 10.13 0.46 -9.02
N CYS A 51 9.05 0.53 -8.24
CA CYS A 51 7.94 1.46 -8.41
C CYS A 51 7.79 2.37 -7.20
N PHE A 52 7.66 3.68 -7.41
CA PHE A 52 7.23 4.63 -6.40
C PHE A 52 5.72 4.79 -6.44
N LEU A 53 5.08 4.71 -5.28
CA LEU A 53 3.66 4.97 -5.11
C LEU A 53 3.48 6.28 -4.33
N VAL A 54 2.68 7.18 -4.89
CA VAL A 54 2.29 8.46 -4.30
C VAL A 54 0.77 8.60 -4.29
N GLU A 55 0.25 9.65 -3.63
CA GLU A 55 -1.20 9.82 -3.49
C GLU A 55 -1.86 10.44 -4.73
N GLY A 56 -1.23 11.45 -5.33
CA GLY A 56 -1.90 12.33 -6.29
C GLY A 56 -1.21 12.50 -7.63
N TYR A 57 -1.97 13.10 -8.56
CA TYR A 57 -1.49 13.38 -9.93
C TYR A 57 -0.34 14.36 -9.96
N THR A 58 -0.39 15.40 -9.13
CA THR A 58 0.64 16.44 -9.06
C THR A 58 1.96 15.86 -8.60
N ASP A 59 1.93 14.92 -7.66
CA ASP A 59 3.12 14.24 -7.16
C ASP A 59 3.80 13.45 -8.29
N VAL A 60 3.01 12.68 -9.06
CA VAL A 60 3.52 11.94 -10.23
C VAL A 60 4.11 12.89 -11.26
N ILE A 61 3.41 13.99 -11.60
CA ILE A 61 3.86 14.94 -12.62
C ILE A 61 5.17 15.61 -12.19
N SER A 62 5.26 16.06 -10.96
CA SER A 62 6.44 16.76 -10.46
C SER A 62 7.65 15.84 -10.31
N MET A 63 7.45 14.61 -9.83
CA MET A 63 8.51 13.60 -9.77
C MET A 63 9.00 13.22 -11.17
N HIS A 64 8.09 13.01 -12.12
CA HIS A 64 8.44 12.70 -13.50
C HIS A 64 9.21 13.84 -14.17
N GLN A 65 8.78 15.10 -13.96
CA GLN A 65 9.49 16.28 -14.46
C GLN A 65 10.90 16.44 -13.86
N SER A 66 11.08 16.01 -12.61
CA SER A 66 12.39 16.00 -11.96
C SER A 66 13.28 14.82 -12.37
N GLY A 67 12.80 13.92 -13.23
CA GLY A 67 13.54 12.74 -13.73
C GLY A 67 13.33 11.46 -12.96
N ILE A 68 12.35 11.41 -12.04
CA ILE A 68 11.92 10.18 -11.35
C ILE A 68 10.68 9.65 -12.07
N GLU A 69 10.91 8.80 -13.09
CA GLU A 69 9.87 8.40 -14.03
C GLU A 69 9.10 7.15 -13.59
N ASN A 70 9.64 6.35 -12.66
CA ASN A 70 9.05 5.10 -12.17
C ASN A 70 8.03 5.32 -11.06
N VAL A 71 7.14 6.30 -11.23
CA VAL A 71 6.17 6.76 -10.23
C VAL A 71 4.73 6.63 -10.73
N VAL A 72 3.83 6.19 -9.84
CA VAL A 72 2.40 6.05 -10.10
C VAL A 72 1.58 6.55 -8.91
N ALA A 73 0.31 6.87 -9.13
CA ALA A 73 -0.60 7.27 -8.06
C ALA A 73 -1.93 6.50 -8.11
N SER A 74 -2.47 6.24 -6.91
CA SER A 74 -3.82 5.68 -6.73
C SER A 74 -4.93 6.72 -6.90
N SER A 75 -4.56 8.00 -6.99
CA SER A 75 -5.45 9.13 -7.30
C SER A 75 -6.58 9.35 -6.27
N GLY A 76 -6.22 9.34 -5.00
CA GLY A 76 -7.13 9.67 -3.89
C GLY A 76 -8.08 8.52 -3.50
N THR A 77 -7.78 7.30 -3.94
CA THR A 77 -8.48 6.08 -3.52
C THR A 77 -7.49 5.11 -2.89
N ALA A 78 -7.98 4.24 -1.99
CA ALA A 78 -7.16 3.12 -1.53
C ALA A 78 -6.79 2.23 -2.72
N LEU A 79 -5.57 1.66 -2.71
CA LEU A 79 -5.15 0.70 -3.72
C LEU A 79 -6.09 -0.51 -3.77
N THR A 80 -6.37 -0.95 -4.98
CA THR A 80 -7.16 -2.15 -5.23
C THR A 80 -6.25 -3.34 -5.58
N PRO A 81 -6.69 -4.58 -5.39
CA PRO A 81 -5.95 -5.75 -5.86
C PRO A 81 -5.65 -5.71 -7.37
N GLY A 82 -6.55 -5.13 -8.18
CA GLY A 82 -6.34 -4.94 -9.62
C GLY A 82 -5.16 -4.01 -9.94
N GLN A 83 -5.09 -2.88 -9.24
CA GLN A 83 -3.99 -1.93 -9.36
C GLN A 83 -2.66 -2.52 -8.88
N ILE A 84 -2.67 -3.27 -7.78
CA ILE A 84 -1.47 -3.95 -7.27
C ILE A 84 -0.94 -4.96 -8.28
N ARG A 85 -1.79 -5.81 -8.82
CA ARG A 85 -1.41 -6.79 -9.86
C ARG A 85 -0.89 -6.12 -11.13
N MET A 86 -1.36 -4.92 -11.45
CA MET A 86 -0.85 -4.14 -12.58
C MET A 86 0.61 -3.75 -12.38
N ILE A 87 1.00 -3.29 -11.18
CA ILE A 87 2.38 -2.96 -10.85
C ILE A 87 3.23 -4.24 -10.77
N HIS A 88 2.70 -5.30 -10.16
CA HIS A 88 3.37 -6.58 -9.96
C HIS A 88 3.84 -7.25 -11.28
N ARG A 89 3.22 -6.91 -12.41
CA ARG A 89 3.68 -7.36 -13.74
C ARG A 89 5.05 -6.81 -14.13
N PHE A 90 5.48 -5.71 -13.50
CA PHE A 90 6.71 -5.00 -13.87
C PHE A 90 7.78 -5.10 -12.80
N THR A 91 7.42 -5.19 -11.54
CA THR A 91 8.34 -5.31 -10.40
C THR A 91 7.65 -5.87 -9.17
N ASN A 92 8.42 -6.51 -8.30
CA ASN A 92 7.98 -6.89 -6.96
C ASN A 92 8.31 -5.83 -5.90
N ASN A 93 9.08 -4.78 -6.26
CA ASN A 93 9.62 -3.82 -5.33
C ASN A 93 8.87 -2.49 -5.41
N MET A 94 8.29 -2.05 -4.31
CA MET A 94 7.56 -0.79 -4.20
C MET A 94 8.07 0.03 -3.02
N THR A 95 8.22 1.33 -3.23
CA THR A 95 8.41 2.30 -2.16
C THR A 95 7.23 3.25 -2.14
N VAL A 96 6.54 3.29 -1.01
CA VAL A 96 5.43 4.24 -0.77
C VAL A 96 6.00 5.52 -0.18
N LEU A 97 5.74 6.64 -0.83
CA LEU A 97 6.14 7.95 -0.34
C LEU A 97 4.95 8.60 0.37
N TYR A 98 5.14 8.96 1.62
CA TYR A 98 4.14 9.64 2.43
C TYR A 98 4.55 11.07 2.73
N ASP A 99 3.55 11.93 2.75
CA ASP A 99 3.68 13.28 3.30
C ASP A 99 4.11 13.18 4.78
N GLY A 100 4.81 14.16 5.29
CA GLY A 100 5.28 14.20 6.70
C GLY A 100 4.18 14.27 7.76
N ASP A 101 2.92 14.00 7.41
CA ASP A 101 1.77 14.04 8.34
C ASP A 101 1.56 12.69 9.04
N ALA A 102 1.89 12.64 10.33
CA ALA A 102 1.75 11.44 11.17
C ALA A 102 0.30 10.90 11.26
N ALA A 103 -0.72 11.74 11.12
CA ALA A 103 -2.12 11.29 11.19
C ALA A 103 -2.54 10.56 9.90
N GLY A 104 -2.09 11.05 8.74
CA GLY A 104 -2.31 10.41 7.43
C GLY A 104 -1.64 9.05 7.33
N ILE A 105 -0.44 8.92 7.89
CA ILE A 105 0.35 7.68 7.87
C ILE A 105 -0.39 6.52 8.55
N LYS A 106 -0.96 6.72 9.74
CA LYS A 106 -1.70 5.68 10.48
C LYS A 106 -2.91 5.15 9.71
N ALA A 107 -3.58 6.01 8.96
CA ALA A 107 -4.71 5.60 8.12
C ALA A 107 -4.25 4.80 6.89
N SER A 108 -3.14 5.19 6.30
CA SER A 108 -2.61 4.58 5.07
C SER A 108 -1.99 3.20 5.28
N ILE A 109 -1.41 2.94 6.46
CA ILE A 109 -0.77 1.65 6.81
C ILE A 109 -1.71 0.46 6.64
N ARG A 110 -3.02 0.64 6.86
CA ARG A 110 -4.01 -0.45 6.72
C ARG A 110 -4.14 -0.96 5.29
N GLY A 111 -3.88 -0.11 4.29
CA GLY A 111 -3.95 -0.50 2.87
C GLY A 111 -2.75 -1.31 2.38
N ILE A 112 -1.63 -1.29 3.12
CA ILE A 112 -0.38 -1.93 2.67
C ILE A 112 -0.42 -3.45 2.85
N ASP A 113 -1.23 -3.99 3.76
CA ASP A 113 -1.34 -5.44 3.94
C ASP A 113 -1.79 -6.14 2.64
N MET A 114 -2.57 -5.48 1.78
CA MET A 114 -2.92 -6.02 0.46
C MET A 114 -1.72 -6.15 -0.48
N LEU A 115 -0.75 -5.25 -0.40
CA LEU A 115 0.50 -5.33 -1.16
C LEU A 115 1.36 -6.51 -0.70
N LEU A 116 1.44 -6.71 0.62
CA LEU A 116 2.13 -7.86 1.21
C LEU A 116 1.46 -9.19 0.82
N GLU A 117 0.14 -9.23 0.77
CA GLU A 117 -0.65 -10.40 0.36
C GLU A 117 -0.39 -10.79 -1.10
N GLU A 118 -0.16 -9.84 -1.97
CA GLU A 118 0.23 -10.06 -3.38
C GLU A 118 1.74 -10.39 -3.54
N GLY A 119 2.49 -10.53 -2.44
CA GLY A 119 3.90 -10.94 -2.45
C GLY A 119 4.88 -9.81 -2.81
N MET A 120 4.49 -8.56 -2.64
CA MET A 120 5.35 -7.42 -2.95
C MET A 120 6.29 -7.07 -1.79
N ASN A 121 7.51 -6.65 -2.12
CA ASN A 121 8.48 -6.08 -1.18
C ASN A 121 8.19 -4.60 -1.00
N ILE A 122 7.82 -4.19 0.20
CA ILE A 122 7.35 -2.83 0.46
C ILE A 122 8.32 -2.08 1.35
N LYS A 123 8.76 -0.92 0.87
CA LYS A 123 9.45 0.09 1.66
C LYS A 123 8.57 1.33 1.81
N VAL A 124 8.83 2.08 2.84
CA VAL A 124 8.17 3.35 3.15
C VAL A 124 9.24 4.43 3.27
N CYS A 125 8.99 5.58 2.70
CA CYS A 125 9.79 6.78 2.91
C CYS A 125 8.88 7.92 3.34
N LEU A 126 9.16 8.52 4.49
CA LEU A 126 8.50 9.74 4.94
C LEU A 126 9.28 10.94 4.44
N LEU A 127 8.57 11.87 3.84
CA LEU A 127 9.15 13.17 3.48
C LEU A 127 9.25 14.07 4.73
N PRO A 128 10.11 15.08 4.72
CA PRO A 128 10.21 16.04 5.82
C PRO A 128 8.89 16.73 6.11
N ASP A 129 8.69 17.19 7.34
CA ASP A 129 7.50 17.89 7.77
C ASP A 129 7.18 19.09 6.85
N GLY A 130 5.94 19.12 6.38
CA GLY A 130 5.44 20.14 5.48
C GLY A 130 5.73 19.91 4.00
N ASP A 131 6.40 18.83 3.64
CA ASP A 131 6.59 18.44 2.24
C ASP A 131 5.72 17.27 1.84
N ASP A 132 5.14 17.38 0.65
CA ASP A 132 4.61 16.30 -0.17
C ASP A 132 5.59 16.00 -1.33
N PRO A 133 5.41 14.91 -2.09
CA PRO A 133 6.31 14.62 -3.20
C PRO A 133 6.39 15.73 -4.25
N ASP A 134 5.30 16.48 -4.48
CA ASP A 134 5.25 17.60 -5.39
C ASP A 134 6.16 18.75 -4.92
N SER A 135 6.01 19.18 -3.67
CA SER A 135 6.82 20.27 -3.10
C SER A 135 8.29 19.87 -2.97
N PHE A 136 8.58 18.63 -2.59
CA PHE A 136 9.94 18.12 -2.45
C PHE A 136 10.64 18.02 -3.82
N ALA A 137 9.95 17.53 -4.87
CA ALA A 137 10.49 17.48 -6.22
C ALA A 137 10.81 18.86 -6.82
N ARG A 138 10.09 19.92 -6.39
CA ARG A 138 10.39 21.30 -6.81
C ARG A 138 11.59 21.91 -6.11
N LYS A 139 11.92 21.47 -4.90
CA LYS A 139 13.04 21.97 -4.10
C LYS A 139 14.35 21.25 -4.41
N HIS A 140 14.29 20.02 -4.91
CA HIS A 140 15.43 19.14 -5.09
C HIS A 140 15.50 18.62 -6.52
N ASN A 141 16.72 18.41 -7.01
CA ASN A 141 16.92 17.72 -8.29
C ASN A 141 16.70 16.19 -8.11
N SER A 142 16.64 15.48 -9.24
CA SER A 142 16.43 14.00 -9.25
C SER A 142 17.45 13.23 -8.41
N THR A 143 18.72 13.61 -8.47
CA THR A 143 19.79 12.93 -7.73
C THR A 143 19.63 13.13 -6.22
N GLU A 144 19.36 14.35 -5.79
CA GLU A 144 19.11 14.67 -4.37
C GLU A 144 17.87 13.97 -3.84
N PHE A 145 16.79 13.95 -4.63
CA PHE A 145 15.56 13.28 -4.23
C PHE A 145 15.76 11.76 -4.11
N GLN A 146 16.42 11.14 -5.08
CA GLN A 146 16.71 9.70 -5.01
C GLN A 146 17.68 9.34 -3.88
N ALA A 147 18.68 10.18 -3.61
CA ALA A 147 19.56 10.02 -2.46
C ALA A 147 18.78 10.10 -1.15
N PHE A 148 17.90 11.09 -0.98
CA PHE A 148 17.03 11.21 0.18
C PHE A 148 16.20 9.96 0.40
N ILE A 149 15.54 9.45 -0.65
CA ILE A 149 14.74 8.21 -0.55
C ILE A 149 15.62 7.06 -0.09
N SER A 150 16.79 6.86 -0.70
CA SER A 150 17.70 5.75 -0.39
C SER A 150 18.21 5.78 1.04
N GLU A 151 18.39 6.96 1.61
CA GLU A 151 18.85 7.15 2.99
C GLU A 151 17.74 7.00 4.03
N HIS A 152 16.48 7.32 3.67
CA HIS A 152 15.36 7.40 4.61
C HIS A 152 14.30 6.33 4.41
N GLU A 153 14.37 5.55 3.33
CA GLU A 153 13.43 4.45 3.15
C GLU A 153 13.68 3.32 4.14
N THR A 154 12.60 2.81 4.68
CA THR A 154 12.62 1.74 5.67
C THR A 154 11.67 0.63 5.21
N ASP A 155 12.03 -0.64 5.47
CA ASP A 155 11.11 -1.75 5.31
C ASP A 155 9.78 -1.51 6.03
N PHE A 156 8.67 -1.89 5.39
CA PHE A 156 7.34 -1.61 5.91
C PHE A 156 7.05 -2.23 7.28
N ILE A 157 7.44 -3.48 7.49
CA ILE A 157 7.18 -4.16 8.77
C ILE A 157 7.98 -3.49 9.89
N ARG A 158 9.24 -3.13 9.63
CA ARG A 158 10.06 -2.37 10.57
C ARG A 158 9.48 -0.99 10.86
N PHE A 159 9.06 -0.28 9.83
CA PHE A 159 8.41 1.02 9.95
C PHE A 159 7.14 0.95 10.82
N LYS A 160 6.26 -0.01 10.50
CA LYS A 160 5.02 -0.25 11.24
C LYS A 160 5.29 -0.61 12.70
N THR A 161 6.29 -1.47 12.94
CA THR A 161 6.70 -1.86 14.30
C THR A 161 7.13 -0.65 15.11
N ASN A 162 8.02 0.18 14.58
CA ASN A 162 8.51 1.36 15.29
C ASN A 162 7.39 2.37 15.57
N LEU A 163 6.56 2.65 14.58
CA LEU A 163 5.43 3.58 14.74
C LEU A 163 4.45 3.13 15.82
N LEU A 164 4.10 1.85 15.84
CA LEU A 164 3.17 1.30 16.83
C LEU A 164 3.82 1.18 18.21
N LEU A 165 5.14 0.95 18.30
CA LEU A 165 5.88 0.97 19.57
C LEU A 165 5.88 2.34 20.23
N GLU A 166 6.09 3.41 19.46
CA GLU A 166 5.98 4.77 19.96
C GLU A 166 4.60 5.07 20.54
N ASP A 167 3.55 4.65 19.83
CA ASP A 167 2.16 4.86 20.22
C ASP A 167 1.75 4.02 21.46
N ALA A 168 2.25 2.79 21.56
CA ALA A 168 1.95 1.89 22.66
C ALA A 168 2.65 2.28 23.97
N GLY A 169 3.85 2.84 23.88
CA GLY A 169 4.63 3.21 25.05
C GLY A 169 4.81 2.03 26.02
N LYS A 170 4.44 2.25 27.30
CA LYS A 170 4.49 1.23 28.35
C LYS A 170 3.14 0.55 28.63
N ASP A 171 2.09 0.89 27.88
CA ASP A 171 0.75 0.32 28.07
C ASP A 171 0.69 -1.13 27.58
N PRO A 172 0.44 -2.12 28.46
CA PRO A 172 0.44 -3.53 28.10
C PRO A 172 -0.69 -3.90 27.15
N ILE A 173 -1.84 -3.22 27.20
CA ILE A 173 -2.98 -3.48 26.30
C ILE A 173 -2.62 -3.01 24.90
N LYS A 174 -2.11 -1.80 24.77
CA LYS A 174 -1.65 -1.28 23.46
C LYS A 174 -0.51 -2.09 22.88
N ARG A 175 0.39 -2.63 23.71
CA ARG A 175 1.44 -3.54 23.26
C ARG A 175 0.88 -4.85 22.72
N ALA A 176 -0.16 -5.40 23.35
CA ALA A 176 -0.84 -6.61 22.84
C ALA A 176 -1.55 -6.33 21.50
N GLU A 177 -2.21 -5.18 21.36
CA GLU A 177 -2.82 -4.74 20.09
C GLU A 177 -1.78 -4.56 18.99
N LEU A 178 -0.63 -3.97 19.30
CA LEU A 178 0.51 -3.83 18.39
C LEU A 178 0.97 -5.19 17.89
N ILE A 179 1.20 -6.15 18.76
CA ILE A 179 1.60 -7.52 18.39
C ILE A 179 0.55 -8.14 17.47
N GLY A 180 -0.73 -8.02 17.79
CA GLY A 180 -1.82 -8.50 16.96
C GLY A 180 -1.84 -7.88 15.56
N ASN A 181 -1.55 -6.58 15.44
CA ASN A 181 -1.44 -5.87 14.16
C ASN A 181 -0.25 -6.38 13.31
N LEU A 182 0.91 -6.59 13.93
CA LEU A 182 2.09 -7.12 13.23
C LEU A 182 1.89 -8.57 12.78
N VAL A 183 1.33 -9.40 13.64
CA VAL A 183 0.95 -10.78 13.31
C VAL A 183 0.00 -10.80 12.10
N GLN A 184 -0.97 -9.88 12.05
CA GLN A 184 -1.87 -9.75 10.90
C GLN A 184 -1.10 -9.44 9.62
N SER A 185 -0.21 -8.45 9.61
CA SER A 185 0.57 -8.09 8.42
C SER A 185 1.53 -9.19 7.98
N ILE A 186 2.20 -9.86 8.91
CA ILE A 186 3.10 -10.97 8.57
C ILE A 186 2.31 -12.18 8.06
N SER A 187 1.12 -12.45 8.60
CA SER A 187 0.31 -13.63 8.24
C SER A 187 -0.14 -13.62 6.78
N VAL A 188 -0.31 -12.45 6.15
CA VAL A 188 -0.74 -12.35 4.76
C VAL A 188 0.39 -12.55 3.74
N ILE A 189 1.64 -12.49 4.16
CA ILE A 189 2.81 -12.69 3.28
C ILE A 189 2.81 -14.15 2.76
N PRO A 190 2.86 -14.37 1.42
CA PRO A 190 2.77 -15.72 0.86
C PRO A 190 3.98 -16.60 1.19
N GLU A 191 5.20 -16.06 1.12
CA GLU A 191 6.45 -16.80 1.24
C GLU A 191 6.79 -17.10 2.70
N ALA A 192 6.97 -18.39 3.01
CA ALA A 192 7.26 -18.84 4.37
C ALA A 192 8.60 -18.31 4.91
N ILE A 193 9.62 -18.22 4.07
CA ILE A 193 10.95 -17.73 4.44
C ILE A 193 10.88 -16.24 4.80
N VAL A 194 10.14 -15.45 4.02
CA VAL A 194 9.97 -14.02 4.28
C VAL A 194 9.24 -13.80 5.61
N ARG A 195 8.19 -14.59 5.87
CA ARG A 195 7.49 -14.54 7.17
C ARG A 195 8.43 -14.85 8.34
N ASP A 196 9.28 -15.88 8.23
CA ASP A 196 10.21 -16.27 9.28
C ASP A 196 11.22 -15.16 9.60
N VAL A 197 11.75 -14.50 8.56
CA VAL A 197 12.65 -13.36 8.72
C VAL A 197 11.96 -12.21 9.47
N TYR A 198 10.75 -11.83 9.07
CA TYR A 198 10.00 -10.78 9.75
C TYR A 198 9.58 -11.14 11.18
N ILE A 199 9.23 -12.40 11.45
CA ILE A 199 8.93 -12.89 12.79
C ILE A 199 10.13 -12.67 13.71
N LYS A 200 11.33 -13.07 13.28
CA LYS A 200 12.55 -12.92 14.07
C LYS A 200 12.90 -11.45 14.32
N GLU A 201 12.78 -10.62 13.28
CA GLU A 201 13.03 -9.18 13.40
C GLU A 201 12.03 -8.52 14.38
N CYS A 202 10.74 -8.80 14.25
CA CYS A 202 9.72 -8.29 15.15
C CYS A 202 9.92 -8.79 16.59
N ALA A 203 10.28 -10.05 16.78
CA ALA A 203 10.56 -10.61 18.10
C ALA A 203 11.68 -9.85 18.81
N GLN A 204 12.76 -9.53 18.09
CA GLN A 204 13.88 -8.72 18.62
C GLN A 204 13.43 -7.30 18.97
N LEU A 205 12.72 -6.62 18.07
CA LEU A 205 12.26 -5.24 18.30
C LEU A 205 11.26 -5.13 19.45
N LEU A 206 10.41 -6.14 19.60
CA LEU A 206 9.38 -6.19 20.64
C LEU A 206 9.85 -6.78 21.97
N HIS A 207 11.05 -7.35 22.01
CA HIS A 207 11.57 -8.09 23.15
C HIS A 207 10.62 -9.22 23.61
N VAL A 208 10.14 -10.01 22.65
CA VAL A 208 9.31 -11.20 22.89
C VAL A 208 9.97 -12.43 22.27
N GLU A 209 9.56 -13.63 22.72
CA GLU A 209 10.06 -14.86 22.12
C GLU A 209 9.49 -15.04 20.70
N ASP A 210 10.34 -15.43 19.76
CA ASP A 210 9.94 -15.70 18.36
C ASP A 210 8.88 -16.80 18.26
N LYS A 211 8.94 -17.83 19.11
CA LYS A 211 7.95 -18.92 19.21
C LYS A 211 6.53 -18.41 19.41
N LEU A 212 6.34 -17.33 20.17
CA LEU A 212 5.03 -16.71 20.36
C LEU A 212 4.50 -16.18 19.02
N LEU A 213 5.32 -15.42 18.30
CA LEU A 213 4.92 -14.86 17.00
C LEU A 213 4.70 -15.95 15.95
N VAL A 214 5.54 -16.97 15.91
CA VAL A 214 5.35 -18.15 15.02
C VAL A 214 3.98 -18.79 15.26
N SER A 215 3.62 -19.06 16.50
CA SER A 215 2.35 -19.65 16.88
C SER A 215 1.17 -18.76 16.48
N GLU A 216 1.22 -17.47 16.76
CA GLU A 216 0.13 -16.54 16.44
C GLU A 216 -0.03 -16.33 14.94
N VAL A 217 1.06 -16.27 14.18
CA VAL A 217 1.03 -16.18 12.71
C VAL A 217 0.41 -17.46 12.11
N ALA A 218 0.81 -18.65 12.58
CA ALA A 218 0.26 -19.92 12.12
C ALA A 218 -1.25 -20.01 12.39
N LYS A 219 -1.70 -19.71 13.60
CA LYS A 219 -3.12 -19.67 13.98
C LYS A 219 -3.93 -18.68 13.12
N ARG A 220 -3.38 -17.50 12.86
CA ARG A 220 -4.04 -16.51 12.01
C ARG A 220 -4.20 -16.99 10.57
N ARG A 221 -3.19 -17.64 10.02
CA ARG A 221 -3.21 -18.20 8.67
C ARG A 221 -4.24 -19.35 8.55
N GLU A 222 -4.30 -20.22 9.53
CA GLU A 222 -5.31 -21.29 9.59
C GLU A 222 -6.74 -20.71 9.57
N THR A 223 -7.03 -19.76 10.46
CA THR A 223 -8.33 -19.07 10.50
C THR A 223 -8.67 -18.36 9.17
N GLN A 224 -7.67 -17.76 8.52
CA GLN A 224 -7.88 -17.12 7.21
C GLN A 224 -8.16 -18.15 6.12
N ALA A 225 -7.47 -19.29 6.12
CA ALA A 225 -7.68 -20.37 5.16
C ALA A 225 -9.09 -20.97 5.30
N GLU A 226 -9.55 -21.22 6.53
CA GLU A 226 -10.90 -21.69 6.81
C GLU A 226 -11.97 -20.72 6.29
N LYS A 227 -11.85 -19.44 6.61
CA LYS A 227 -12.79 -18.41 6.13
C LYS A 227 -12.84 -18.31 4.61
N ARG A 228 -11.69 -18.42 3.93
CA ARG A 228 -11.63 -18.44 2.46
C ARG A 228 -12.31 -19.67 1.88
N ALA A 229 -12.10 -20.84 2.47
CA ALA A 229 -12.74 -22.07 2.04
C ALA A 229 -14.27 -22.00 2.20
N GLU A 230 -14.77 -21.51 3.34
CA GLU A 230 -16.19 -21.29 3.58
C GLU A 230 -16.82 -20.29 2.58
N GLN A 231 -16.12 -19.19 2.30
CA GLN A 231 -16.59 -18.20 1.34
C GLN A 231 -16.66 -18.77 -0.07
N THR A 232 -15.63 -19.49 -0.52
CA THR A 232 -15.61 -20.14 -1.84
C THR A 232 -16.75 -21.15 -1.98
N GLU A 233 -16.98 -21.97 -0.95
CA GLU A 233 -18.09 -22.93 -0.96
C GLU A 233 -19.45 -22.23 -1.00
N ARG A 234 -19.62 -21.13 -0.26
CA ARG A 234 -20.84 -20.33 -0.29
C ARG A 234 -21.10 -19.72 -1.67
N GLU A 235 -20.08 -19.15 -2.30
CA GLU A 235 -20.16 -18.59 -3.65
C GLU A 235 -20.52 -19.67 -4.68
N ARG A 236 -19.89 -20.86 -4.59
CA ARG A 236 -20.21 -22.00 -5.45
C ARG A 236 -21.68 -22.39 -5.34
N ARG A 237 -22.19 -22.58 -4.11
CA ARG A 237 -23.61 -22.91 -3.86
C ARG A 237 -24.56 -21.85 -4.40
N MET A 238 -24.21 -20.55 -4.26
CA MET A 238 -25.02 -19.48 -4.81
C MET A 238 -25.05 -19.51 -6.35
N ALA A 239 -23.91 -19.73 -6.99
CA ALA A 239 -23.80 -19.83 -8.45
C ALA A 239 -24.60 -21.02 -8.97
N GLU A 240 -24.53 -22.19 -8.34
CA GLU A 240 -25.32 -23.38 -8.68
C GLU A 240 -26.82 -23.12 -8.58
N ARG A 241 -27.28 -22.43 -7.50
CA ARG A 241 -28.70 -22.05 -7.35
C ARG A 241 -29.17 -21.09 -8.45
N THR A 242 -28.34 -20.10 -8.78
CA THR A 242 -28.67 -19.14 -9.84
C THR A 242 -28.76 -19.84 -11.21
N ALA A 243 -27.83 -20.75 -11.49
CA ALA A 243 -27.85 -21.53 -12.74
C ALA A 243 -29.10 -22.43 -12.85
N MET A 244 -29.53 -23.07 -11.76
CA MET A 244 -30.76 -23.87 -11.72
C MET A 244 -32.02 -23.03 -11.98
N MET A 245 -32.07 -21.81 -11.40
CA MET A 245 -33.21 -20.90 -11.60
C MET A 245 -33.30 -20.36 -13.04
N SER A 246 -32.15 -20.17 -13.71
CA SER A 246 -32.12 -19.70 -15.11
C SER A 246 -32.45 -20.78 -16.15
N GLN A 247 -32.35 -22.08 -15.80
CA GLN A 247 -32.70 -23.20 -16.68
C GLN A 247 -34.17 -23.64 -16.54
N GLY A 248 -34.89 -23.13 -15.54
CA GLY A 248 -36.29 -23.45 -15.28
C GLY A 248 -37.31 -22.40 -15.75
N SER A 249 -36.85 -21.36 -16.48
CA SER A 249 -37.67 -20.34 -17.13
C SER A 249 -37.56 -20.45 -18.62
#